data_a3e89c8c8f9d840b1e297bd03febb249
#
_entry.id   a3e89c8c8f9d840b1e297bd03febb249
#
_cell.length_a   1.000
_cell.length_b   1.000
_cell.length_c   1.000
_cell.angle_alpha   90.00
_cell.angle_beta   90.00
_cell.angle_gamma   90.00
#
_symmetry.space_group_name_H-M   'P 1'
#
loop_
_entity.id
_entity.type
_entity.pdbx_description
1 polymer ?
#
loop_
_entity_poly.entity_id
_entity_poly.type
_entity_poly.pdbx_seq_one_letter_code
_entity_poly.pdbx_strand_id
1 'polypeptide(L)'
;MTTGNPAAPEAARAAVPDRALDFQPGMAMRWEITRSTADTGGELLETVNWVGPRTGGPPLHVHPSAEESYEVVEGTLEVFIDADWQTLHAGQTAVVPPGTPHTLRNASAEPVRLVNIHRPALRFEPMFRELHVLITTGRIKRLPPNDFRSLIYAGMLFEKYSHEQRMIKPPMAVFKALALLGRPLLLKLNN
;
A
#
# COMPACT_ATOMS: atom_id res chain seq x y z
N MET A 1 35.77 -40.55 28.03
CA MET A 1 35.41 -39.20 28.50
C MET A 1 35.03 -38.37 27.27
N THR A 2 33.79 -38.32 26.95
CA THR A 2 33.25 -37.57 25.81
C THR A 2 32.72 -36.25 26.33
N THR A 3 33.43 -35.18 26.03
CA THR A 3 32.99 -33.81 26.34
C THR A 3 31.92 -33.38 25.35
N GLY A 4 30.68 -33.35 25.83
CA GLY A 4 29.55 -32.77 25.08
C GLY A 4 29.71 -31.26 24.97
N ASN A 5 29.72 -30.81 23.72
CA ASN A 5 29.67 -29.39 23.37
C ASN A 5 28.25 -28.86 23.71
N PRO A 6 28.08 -27.80 24.54
CA PRO A 6 26.77 -27.25 24.79
C PRO A 6 26.28 -26.58 23.52
N ALA A 7 25.09 -26.98 23.06
CA ALA A 7 24.38 -26.34 21.97
C ALA A 7 24.18 -24.84 22.27
N ALA A 8 24.59 -24.00 21.31
CA ALA A 8 24.35 -22.57 21.38
C ALA A 8 22.83 -22.28 21.55
N PRO A 9 22.45 -21.26 22.34
CA PRO A 9 21.05 -20.93 22.54
C PRO A 9 20.44 -20.54 21.18
N GLU A 10 19.33 -21.19 20.85
CA GLU A 10 18.49 -20.87 19.68
C GLU A 10 18.08 -19.40 19.80
N ALA A 11 18.79 -18.54 19.07
CA ALA A 11 18.47 -17.13 19.02
C ALA A 11 17.00 -17.01 18.59
N ALA A 12 16.19 -16.40 19.46
CA ALA A 12 14.78 -16.17 19.24
C ALA A 12 14.58 -15.63 17.81
N ARG A 13 14.05 -16.47 16.92
CA ARG A 13 13.61 -16.08 15.59
C ARG A 13 12.52 -15.05 15.82
N ALA A 14 12.86 -13.77 15.65
CA ALA A 14 11.86 -12.71 15.61
C ALA A 14 10.80 -13.16 14.60
N ALA A 15 9.54 -13.24 15.03
CA ALA A 15 8.45 -13.66 14.16
C ALA A 15 8.48 -12.76 12.92
N VAL A 16 8.74 -13.36 11.75
CA VAL A 16 8.69 -12.63 10.48
C VAL A 16 7.28 -12.10 10.35
N PRO A 17 7.08 -10.76 10.25
CA PRO A 17 5.73 -10.22 10.13
C PRO A 17 5.00 -10.89 8.98
N ASP A 18 3.70 -11.19 9.16
CA ASP A 18 2.89 -11.72 8.07
C ASP A 18 3.07 -10.81 6.82
N ARG A 19 3.56 -11.40 5.73
CA ARG A 19 3.88 -10.66 4.51
C ARG A 19 2.67 -10.50 3.60
N ALA A 20 1.59 -11.22 3.88
CA ALA A 20 0.36 -11.15 3.10
C ALA A 20 -0.58 -10.09 3.66
N LEU A 21 -1.06 -9.21 2.79
CA LEU A 21 -2.03 -8.16 3.06
C LEU A 21 -3.24 -8.38 2.15
N ASP A 22 -4.29 -9.03 2.67
CA ASP A 22 -5.54 -9.22 1.94
C ASP A 22 -6.53 -8.11 2.30
N PHE A 23 -6.87 -7.28 1.33
CA PHE A 23 -7.73 -6.11 1.52
C PHE A 23 -9.22 -6.41 1.30
N GLN A 24 -9.58 -7.67 1.05
CA GLN A 24 -11.00 -8.02 0.90
C GLN A 24 -11.73 -7.96 2.26
N PRO A 25 -13.03 -7.63 2.26
CA PRO A 25 -13.86 -7.26 1.10
C PRO A 25 -13.78 -5.76 0.74
N GLY A 26 -13.00 -4.97 1.42
CA GLY A 26 -12.97 -3.50 1.24
C GLY A 26 -12.35 -3.04 -0.08
N MET A 27 -11.46 -3.85 -0.65
CA MET A 27 -10.83 -3.64 -1.95
C MET A 27 -10.50 -4.99 -2.57
N ALA A 28 -10.79 -5.20 -3.84
CA ALA A 28 -10.50 -6.46 -4.52
C ALA A 28 -9.01 -6.58 -4.88
N MET A 29 -8.16 -6.48 -3.86
CA MET A 29 -6.71 -6.57 -3.97
C MET A 29 -6.14 -7.44 -2.85
N ARG A 30 -5.03 -8.11 -3.17
CA ARG A 30 -4.14 -8.79 -2.22
C ARG A 30 -2.72 -8.42 -2.56
N TRP A 31 -1.92 -8.10 -1.55
CA TRP A 31 -0.50 -7.80 -1.72
C TRP A 31 0.33 -8.76 -0.88
N GLU A 32 1.51 -9.08 -1.38
CA GLU A 32 2.51 -9.87 -0.66
C GLU A 32 3.83 -9.12 -0.67
N ILE A 33 4.37 -8.84 0.51
CA ILE A 33 5.66 -8.15 0.66
C ILE A 33 6.74 -9.18 0.36
N THR A 34 7.41 -9.06 -0.78
CA THR A 34 8.50 -9.94 -1.22
C THR A 34 9.84 -9.47 -0.68
N ARG A 35 10.07 -8.14 -0.64
CA ARG A 35 11.23 -7.51 -0.01
C ARG A 35 10.75 -6.37 0.88
N SER A 36 10.83 -6.57 2.19
CA SER A 36 10.42 -5.56 3.17
C SER A 36 11.43 -4.42 3.26
N THR A 37 11.01 -3.31 3.88
CA THR A 37 11.91 -2.19 4.21
C THR A 37 13.12 -2.66 5.03
N ALA A 38 12.92 -3.63 5.93
CA ALA A 38 14.00 -4.19 6.75
C ALA A 38 14.95 -5.06 5.92
N ASP A 39 14.44 -5.89 5.01
CA ASP A 39 15.26 -6.76 4.14
C ASP A 39 16.24 -5.95 3.26
N THR A 40 15.84 -4.72 2.91
CA THR A 40 16.60 -3.86 1.98
C THR A 40 17.34 -2.73 2.67
N GLY A 41 17.28 -2.65 4.01
CA GLY A 41 17.87 -1.53 4.75
C GLY A 41 17.24 -0.17 4.38
N GLY A 42 15.99 -0.16 3.91
CA GLY A 42 15.28 1.06 3.48
C GLY A 42 15.48 1.45 2.03
N GLU A 43 16.27 0.69 1.25
CA GLU A 43 16.52 1.00 -0.16
C GLU A 43 15.24 0.94 -0.99
N LEU A 44 14.44 -0.11 -0.78
CA LEU A 44 13.15 -0.28 -1.46
C LEU A 44 12.18 -1.12 -0.64
N LEU A 45 10.89 -0.98 -0.97
CA LEU A 45 9.82 -1.91 -0.64
C LEU A 45 9.34 -2.56 -1.93
N GLU A 46 9.31 -3.89 -1.98
CA GLU A 46 8.78 -4.64 -3.11
C GLU A 46 7.59 -5.48 -2.67
N THR A 47 6.54 -5.42 -3.47
CA THR A 47 5.33 -6.22 -3.26
C THR A 47 4.90 -6.89 -4.56
N VAL A 48 4.33 -8.09 -4.46
CA VAL A 48 3.53 -8.71 -5.53
C VAL A 48 2.07 -8.41 -5.25
N ASN A 49 1.39 -7.83 -6.22
CA ASN A 49 0.01 -7.39 -6.08
C ASN A 49 -0.89 -8.15 -7.03
N TRP A 50 -2.00 -8.66 -6.50
CA TRP A 50 -3.12 -9.20 -7.27
C TRP A 50 -4.24 -8.18 -7.26
N VAL A 51 -4.65 -7.73 -8.44
CA VAL A 51 -5.72 -6.75 -8.64
C VAL A 51 -6.88 -7.44 -9.32
N GLY A 52 -8.01 -7.54 -8.62
CA GLY A 52 -9.20 -8.19 -9.13
C GLY A 52 -9.75 -7.53 -10.42
N PRO A 53 -10.64 -8.23 -11.15
CA PRO A 53 -11.28 -7.68 -12.34
C PRO A 53 -12.02 -6.37 -12.04
N ARG A 54 -11.99 -5.43 -12.99
CA ARG A 54 -12.70 -4.13 -12.93
C ARG A 54 -12.48 -3.37 -11.62
N THR A 55 -11.25 -3.44 -11.10
CA THR A 55 -10.85 -2.84 -9.84
C THR A 55 -10.02 -1.59 -10.09
N GLY A 56 -10.46 -0.44 -9.50
CA GLY A 56 -9.66 0.79 -9.45
C GLY A 56 -8.58 0.70 -8.37
N GLY A 57 -7.47 1.38 -8.60
CA GLY A 57 -6.41 1.57 -7.62
C GLY A 57 -6.70 2.72 -6.64
N PRO A 58 -5.65 3.23 -5.98
CA PRO A 58 -5.75 4.40 -5.11
C PRO A 58 -6.22 5.62 -5.91
N PRO A 59 -6.85 6.63 -5.27
CA PRO A 59 -7.15 7.89 -5.94
C PRO A 59 -5.90 8.54 -6.51
N LEU A 60 -6.06 9.44 -7.49
CA LEU A 60 -4.94 10.17 -8.12
C LEU A 60 -4.06 10.83 -7.05
N HIS A 61 -2.78 10.50 -7.04
CA HIS A 61 -1.82 10.90 -6.01
C HIS A 61 -0.42 11.09 -6.56
N VAL A 62 0.49 11.55 -5.72
CA VAL A 62 1.93 11.63 -5.97
C VAL A 62 2.71 11.03 -4.81
N HIS A 63 3.88 10.49 -5.08
CA HIS A 63 4.91 10.19 -4.10
C HIS A 63 5.96 11.31 -4.14
N PRO A 64 6.01 12.22 -3.15
CA PRO A 64 6.88 13.40 -3.23
C PRO A 64 8.37 13.08 -3.38
N SER A 65 8.83 11.97 -2.81
CA SER A 65 10.26 11.65 -2.68
C SER A 65 10.59 10.20 -3.03
N ALA A 66 9.65 9.45 -3.59
CA ALA A 66 9.88 8.08 -4.02
C ALA A 66 9.48 7.89 -5.47
N GLU A 67 10.27 7.10 -6.18
CA GLU A 67 9.90 6.48 -7.45
C GLU A 67 9.00 5.28 -7.17
N GLU A 68 8.03 5.05 -8.03
CA GLU A 68 7.23 3.84 -8.03
C GLU A 68 7.32 3.15 -9.39
N SER A 69 7.43 1.82 -9.39
CA SER A 69 7.40 1.05 -10.63
C SER A 69 6.40 -0.09 -10.57
N TYR A 70 5.86 -0.42 -11.74
CA TYR A 70 4.90 -1.49 -11.97
C TYR A 70 5.43 -2.40 -13.08
N GLU A 71 5.63 -3.67 -12.78
CA GLU A 71 5.95 -4.69 -13.77
C GLU A 71 4.78 -5.69 -13.82
N VAL A 72 4.10 -5.78 -14.96
CA VAL A 72 2.99 -6.72 -15.13
C VAL A 72 3.54 -8.12 -15.35
N VAL A 73 3.17 -9.05 -14.46
CA VAL A 73 3.54 -10.45 -14.55
C VAL A 73 2.49 -11.25 -15.30
N GLU A 74 1.20 -10.96 -15.05
CA GLU A 74 0.06 -11.63 -15.70
C GLU A 74 -1.08 -10.63 -15.91
N GLY A 75 -1.78 -10.74 -17.02
CA GLY A 75 -2.93 -9.93 -17.35
C GLY A 75 -2.58 -8.60 -18.02
N THR A 76 -3.44 -7.60 -17.84
CA THR A 76 -3.32 -6.28 -18.45
C THR A 76 -3.67 -5.20 -17.43
N LEU A 77 -2.76 -4.28 -17.18
CA LEU A 77 -2.89 -3.16 -16.25
C LEU A 77 -2.97 -1.84 -17.01
N GLU A 78 -3.87 -0.97 -16.62
CA GLU A 78 -3.83 0.43 -17.05
C GLU A 78 -3.23 1.29 -15.94
N VAL A 79 -2.22 2.10 -16.29
CA VAL A 79 -1.56 3.05 -15.39
C VAL A 79 -1.70 4.45 -15.96
N PHE A 80 -2.22 5.38 -15.16
CA PHE A 80 -2.22 6.81 -15.47
C PHE A 80 -0.94 7.43 -14.94
N ILE A 81 -0.16 8.08 -15.80
CA ILE A 81 1.10 8.75 -15.42
C ILE A 81 1.07 10.15 -16.02
N ASP A 82 1.20 11.16 -15.16
CA ASP A 82 1.18 12.58 -15.48
C ASP A 82 -0.14 13.03 -16.13
N ALA A 83 -0.34 12.80 -17.43
CA ALA A 83 -1.53 13.21 -18.17
C ALA A 83 -2.19 12.06 -18.96
N ASP A 84 -1.52 10.91 -19.09
CA ASP A 84 -1.93 9.86 -20.03
C ASP A 84 -2.13 8.50 -19.38
N TRP A 85 -3.11 7.76 -19.89
CA TRP A 85 -3.29 6.35 -19.58
C TRP A 85 -2.40 5.50 -20.47
N GLN A 86 -1.63 4.61 -19.88
CA GLN A 86 -0.81 3.62 -20.54
C GLN A 86 -1.36 2.23 -20.23
N THR A 87 -1.40 1.37 -21.24
CA THR A 87 -1.78 -0.04 -21.07
C THR A 87 -0.52 -0.88 -21.04
N LEU A 88 -0.33 -1.64 -19.97
CA LEU A 88 0.79 -2.56 -19.77
C LEU A 88 0.30 -3.99 -19.88
N HIS A 89 0.99 -4.79 -20.68
CA HIS A 89 0.80 -6.23 -20.81
C HIS A 89 1.88 -7.01 -20.06
N ALA A 90 1.70 -8.31 -19.88
CA ALA A 90 2.69 -9.16 -19.22
C ALA A 90 4.10 -8.96 -19.81
N GLY A 91 5.09 -8.80 -18.94
CA GLY A 91 6.48 -8.49 -19.26
C GLY A 91 6.78 -6.99 -19.47
N GLN A 92 5.78 -6.11 -19.42
CA GLN A 92 5.99 -4.68 -19.56
C GLN A 92 6.06 -3.97 -18.21
N THR A 93 6.85 -2.90 -18.18
CA THR A 93 7.11 -2.09 -16.97
C THR A 93 6.79 -0.63 -17.23
N ALA A 94 6.22 0.05 -16.22
CA ALA A 94 6.15 1.50 -16.17
C ALA A 94 6.86 2.00 -14.91
N VAL A 95 7.52 3.16 -15.03
CA VAL A 95 8.20 3.85 -13.93
C VAL A 95 7.59 5.22 -13.75
N VAL A 96 7.24 5.55 -12.52
CA VAL A 96 6.67 6.83 -12.09
C VAL A 96 7.73 7.58 -11.29
N PRO A 97 8.31 8.66 -11.84
CA PRO A 97 9.27 9.48 -11.09
C PRO A 97 8.64 10.16 -9.87
N PRO A 98 9.45 10.54 -8.86
CA PRO A 98 8.97 11.30 -7.72
C PRO A 98 8.19 12.56 -8.13
N GLY A 99 7.08 12.84 -7.44
CA GLY A 99 6.24 14.01 -7.68
C GLY A 99 5.30 13.90 -8.88
N THR A 100 5.34 12.82 -9.66
CA THR A 100 4.50 12.63 -10.85
C THR A 100 3.10 12.13 -10.45
N PRO A 101 2.01 12.80 -10.89
CA PRO A 101 0.65 12.35 -10.66
C PRO A 101 0.38 10.98 -11.30
N HIS A 102 -0.16 10.04 -10.53
CA HIS A 102 -0.43 8.71 -11.06
C HIS A 102 -1.55 7.98 -10.31
N THR A 103 -2.08 6.97 -10.95
CA THR A 103 -2.97 5.95 -10.42
C THR A 103 -2.96 4.74 -11.36
N LEU A 104 -3.58 3.66 -10.93
CA LEU A 104 -3.72 2.44 -11.74
C LEU A 104 -5.16 1.94 -11.74
N ARG A 105 -5.48 1.06 -12.66
CA ARG A 105 -6.71 0.24 -12.63
C ARG A 105 -6.55 -1.04 -13.42
N ASN A 106 -7.27 -2.05 -13.00
CA ASN A 106 -7.58 -3.20 -13.84
C ASN A 106 -8.95 -3.00 -14.48
N ALA A 107 -8.99 -2.57 -15.73
CA ALA A 107 -10.25 -2.39 -16.48
C ALA A 107 -10.75 -3.70 -17.12
N SER A 108 -9.93 -4.75 -17.13
CA SER A 108 -10.22 -6.05 -17.76
C SER A 108 -11.20 -6.89 -16.95
N ALA A 109 -11.68 -7.98 -17.55
CA ALA A 109 -12.52 -8.98 -16.88
C ALA A 109 -11.70 -10.04 -16.13
N GLU A 110 -10.38 -10.05 -16.31
CA GLU A 110 -9.47 -11.02 -15.71
C GLU A 110 -8.63 -10.36 -14.59
N PRO A 111 -8.15 -11.11 -13.60
CA PRO A 111 -7.25 -10.58 -12.59
C PRO A 111 -5.89 -10.20 -13.20
N VAL A 112 -5.22 -9.26 -12.54
CA VAL A 112 -3.85 -8.85 -12.90
C VAL A 112 -2.92 -9.18 -11.76
N ARG A 113 -1.74 -9.71 -12.07
CA ARG A 113 -0.62 -9.85 -11.15
C ARG A 113 0.53 -8.97 -11.59
N LEU A 114 1.06 -8.17 -10.66
CA LEU A 114 2.19 -7.27 -10.93
C LEU A 114 3.17 -7.25 -9.77
N VAL A 115 4.41 -6.91 -10.07
CA VAL A 115 5.41 -6.48 -9.09
C VAL A 115 5.33 -4.97 -8.97
N ASN A 116 5.26 -4.47 -7.73
CA ASN A 116 5.24 -3.05 -7.43
C ASN A 116 6.39 -2.71 -6.50
N ILE A 117 7.17 -1.70 -6.85
CA ILE A 117 8.36 -1.28 -6.10
C ILE A 117 8.27 0.20 -5.78
N HIS A 118 8.52 0.56 -4.52
CA HIS A 118 8.71 1.93 -4.06
C HIS A 118 10.18 2.13 -3.67
N ARG A 119 10.84 3.13 -4.24
CA ARG A 119 12.25 3.46 -4.01
C ARG A 119 12.45 4.96 -3.75
N PRO A 120 13.00 5.35 -2.58
CA PRO A 120 13.29 4.53 -1.40
C PRO A 120 12.01 4.01 -0.72
N ALA A 121 12.16 3.02 0.17
CA ALA A 121 11.05 2.38 0.89
C ALA A 121 10.26 3.34 1.78
N LEU A 122 10.88 4.40 2.28
CA LEU A 122 10.28 5.36 3.21
C LEU A 122 9.42 4.65 4.28
N ARG A 123 8.18 5.11 4.49
CA ARG A 123 7.21 4.50 5.40
C ARG A 123 6.04 3.84 4.66
N PHE A 124 6.24 3.39 3.41
CA PHE A 124 5.19 2.72 2.65
C PHE A 124 4.73 1.42 3.30
N GLU A 125 5.65 0.60 3.79
CA GLU A 125 5.29 -0.66 4.47
C GLU A 125 4.40 -0.42 5.70
N PRO A 126 4.74 0.45 6.66
CA PRO A 126 3.84 0.80 7.76
C PRO A 126 2.50 1.36 7.28
N MET A 127 2.48 2.18 6.23
CA MET A 127 1.24 2.71 5.65
C MET A 127 0.33 1.60 5.11
N PHE A 128 0.88 0.65 4.36
CA PHE A 128 0.12 -0.47 3.79
C PHE A 128 -0.42 -1.40 4.87
N ARG A 129 0.39 -1.68 5.90
CA ARG A 129 -0.03 -2.49 7.04
C ARG A 129 -1.14 -1.81 7.84
N GLU A 130 -1.05 -0.50 8.07
CA GLU A 130 -2.10 0.25 8.76
C GLU A 130 -3.39 0.31 7.93
N LEU A 131 -3.30 0.51 6.62
CA LEU A 131 -4.45 0.43 5.71
C LEU A 131 -5.11 -0.95 5.79
N HIS A 132 -4.33 -2.02 5.76
CA HIS A 132 -4.82 -3.39 5.89
C HIS A 132 -5.58 -3.59 7.21
N VAL A 133 -5.02 -3.14 8.34
CA VAL A 133 -5.71 -3.19 9.64
C VAL A 133 -7.01 -2.41 9.63
N LEU A 134 -7.04 -1.20 9.05
CA LEU A 134 -8.25 -0.39 8.98
C LEU A 134 -9.37 -1.06 8.17
N ILE A 135 -9.02 -1.77 7.10
CA ILE A 135 -9.97 -2.50 6.26
C ILE A 135 -10.43 -3.78 6.97
N THR A 136 -9.53 -4.62 7.44
CA THR A 136 -9.87 -5.92 8.06
C THR A 136 -10.63 -5.77 9.36
N THR A 137 -10.44 -4.67 10.09
CA THR A 137 -11.22 -4.34 11.29
C THR A 137 -12.55 -3.60 10.98
N GLY A 138 -12.88 -3.38 9.70
CA GLY A 138 -14.11 -2.71 9.28
C GLY A 138 -14.17 -1.22 9.63
N ARG A 139 -13.03 -0.59 9.98
CA ARG A 139 -12.93 0.85 10.16
C ARG A 139 -13.05 1.58 8.84
N ILE A 140 -12.46 1.02 7.78
CA ILE A 140 -12.69 1.37 6.38
C ILE A 140 -13.42 0.19 5.74
N LYS A 141 -14.67 0.38 5.35
CA LYS A 141 -15.51 -0.70 4.80
C LYS A 141 -15.18 -1.00 3.35
N ARG A 142 -14.75 0.03 2.60
CA ARG A 142 -14.36 -0.08 1.19
C ARG A 142 -13.48 1.09 0.76
N LEU A 143 -12.72 0.89 -0.31
CA LEU A 143 -12.00 1.94 -1.02
C LEU A 143 -12.51 2.03 -2.48
N PRO A 144 -12.78 3.25 -2.99
CA PRO A 144 -12.82 4.51 -2.23
C PRO A 144 -13.94 4.51 -1.18
N PRO A 145 -13.76 5.22 -0.04
CA PRO A 145 -14.75 5.29 1.03
C PRO A 145 -16.06 5.95 0.55
N ASN A 146 -17.21 5.40 0.99
CA ASN A 146 -18.54 5.94 0.68
C ASN A 146 -19.39 6.21 1.92
N ASP A 147 -18.83 6.07 3.12
CA ASP A 147 -19.46 6.44 4.38
C ASP A 147 -18.55 7.36 5.20
N PHE A 148 -19.16 8.19 6.05
CA PHE A 148 -18.46 9.24 6.78
C PHE A 148 -17.36 8.70 7.74
N ARG A 149 -17.61 7.57 8.38
CA ARG A 149 -16.62 6.95 9.29
C ARG A 149 -15.38 6.47 8.52
N SER A 150 -15.58 5.77 7.42
CA SER A 150 -14.50 5.32 6.54
C SER A 150 -13.71 6.51 5.96
N LEU A 151 -14.38 7.61 5.60
CA LEU A 151 -13.73 8.84 5.15
C LEU A 151 -12.83 9.45 6.23
N ILE A 152 -13.27 9.47 7.50
CA ILE A 152 -12.44 9.96 8.62
C ILE A 152 -11.18 9.10 8.77
N TYR A 153 -11.30 7.77 8.81
CA TYR A 153 -10.13 6.90 8.95
C TYR A 153 -9.18 6.99 7.77
N ALA A 154 -9.69 7.07 6.55
CA ALA A 154 -8.88 7.31 5.36
C ALA A 154 -8.17 8.68 5.45
N GLY A 155 -8.88 9.71 5.90
CA GLY A 155 -8.33 11.05 6.14
C GLY A 155 -7.16 11.03 7.12
N MET A 156 -7.31 10.33 8.23
CA MET A 156 -6.26 10.18 9.25
C MET A 156 -5.04 9.43 8.69
N LEU A 157 -5.26 8.35 7.94
CA LEU A 157 -4.18 7.58 7.33
C LEU A 157 -3.38 8.43 6.35
N PHE A 158 -4.05 9.03 5.36
CA PHE A 158 -3.36 9.79 4.31
C PHE A 158 -2.75 11.12 4.81
N GLU A 159 -3.28 11.70 5.89
CA GLU A 159 -2.63 12.84 6.55
C GLU A 159 -1.35 12.39 7.25
N LYS A 160 -1.41 11.30 8.02
CA LYS A 160 -0.25 10.72 8.74
C LYS A 160 0.91 10.36 7.81
N TYR A 161 0.60 9.85 6.61
CA TYR A 161 1.56 9.40 5.61
C TYR A 161 1.69 10.37 4.43
N SER A 162 1.43 11.65 4.64
CA SER A 162 1.46 12.68 3.59
C SER A 162 2.85 12.98 3.02
N HIS A 163 3.91 12.48 3.65
CA HIS A 163 5.27 12.53 3.11
C HIS A 163 5.54 11.41 2.11
N GLU A 164 4.87 10.26 2.28
CA GLU A 164 4.94 9.10 1.40
C GLU A 164 3.98 9.24 0.21
N GLN A 165 2.75 9.69 0.48
CA GLN A 165 1.70 9.78 -0.53
C GLN A 165 0.82 11.01 -0.31
N ARG A 166 0.68 11.85 -1.34
CA ARG A 166 -0.21 13.01 -1.34
C ARG A 166 -1.31 12.85 -2.36
N MET A 167 -2.55 12.90 -1.89
CA MET A 167 -3.71 12.88 -2.77
C MET A 167 -3.85 14.20 -3.52
N ILE A 168 -4.18 14.12 -4.81
CA ILE A 168 -4.46 15.27 -5.68
C ILE A 168 -5.96 15.52 -5.70
N LYS A 169 -6.75 14.46 -5.79
CA LYS A 169 -8.22 14.52 -5.79
C LYS A 169 -8.80 13.45 -4.84
N PRO A 170 -9.49 13.87 -3.77
CA PRO A 170 -9.64 15.23 -3.26
C PRO A 170 -8.31 15.80 -2.74
N PRO A 171 -8.15 17.14 -2.66
CA PRO A 171 -6.90 17.76 -2.23
C PRO A 171 -6.60 17.48 -0.74
N MET A 172 -5.31 17.49 -0.35
CA MET A 172 -4.85 17.17 1.00
C MET A 172 -5.51 17.99 2.12
N ALA A 173 -6.02 19.20 1.82
CA ALA A 173 -6.76 20.00 2.80
C ALA A 173 -8.03 19.27 3.31
N VAL A 174 -8.69 18.49 2.46
CA VAL A 174 -9.84 17.66 2.85
C VAL A 174 -9.42 16.56 3.82
N PHE A 175 -8.32 15.88 3.54
CA PHE A 175 -7.79 14.81 4.42
C PHE A 175 -7.35 15.37 5.78
N LYS A 176 -6.72 16.56 5.81
CA LYS A 176 -6.37 17.26 7.05
C LYS A 176 -7.61 17.59 7.88
N ALA A 177 -8.67 18.11 7.25
CA ALA A 177 -9.94 18.39 7.94
C ALA A 177 -10.57 17.11 8.51
N LEU A 178 -10.60 16.02 7.74
CA LEU A 178 -11.11 14.73 8.19
C LEU A 178 -10.28 14.16 9.35
N ALA A 179 -8.96 14.29 9.29
CA ALA A 179 -8.06 13.85 10.37
C ALA A 179 -8.33 14.63 11.67
N LEU A 180 -8.57 15.94 11.59
CA LEU A 180 -8.94 16.75 12.76
C LEU A 180 -10.24 16.27 13.40
N LEU A 181 -11.25 15.94 12.58
CA LEU A 181 -12.53 15.38 13.05
C LEU A 181 -12.35 13.98 13.67
N GLY A 182 -11.36 13.22 13.25
CA GLY A 182 -11.05 11.88 13.76
C GLY A 182 -10.32 11.86 15.11
N ARG A 183 -9.70 12.96 15.56
CA ARG A 183 -8.94 13.00 16.82
C ARG A 183 -9.71 12.51 18.06
N PRO A 184 -10.98 12.87 18.28
CA PRO A 184 -11.75 12.35 19.41
C PRO A 184 -12.01 10.84 19.35
N LEU A 185 -12.02 10.25 18.14
CA LEU A 185 -12.20 8.80 17.96
C LEU A 185 -10.97 8.02 18.42
N LEU A 186 -9.77 8.56 18.26
CA LEU A 186 -8.52 7.96 18.75
C LEU A 186 -8.46 7.93 20.28
N LEU A 187 -8.93 8.97 20.94
CA LEU A 187 -8.95 9.06 22.40
C LEU A 187 -9.89 8.01 23.04
N LYS A 188 -10.95 7.61 22.32
CA LYS A 188 -11.89 6.56 22.79
C LYS A 188 -11.39 5.13 22.56
N LEU A 189 -10.33 4.95 21.76
CA LEU A 189 -9.77 3.62 21.44
C LEU A 189 -8.60 3.25 22.38
N ASN A 190 -8.07 4.22 23.11
CA ASN A 190 -6.96 4.03 24.07
C ASN A 190 -7.42 3.97 25.54
N ASN A 191 -8.73 4.02 25.78
CA ASN A 191 -9.40 3.77 27.05
C ASN A 191 -10.28 2.50 26.96
#